data_406aabb7e0be9bc9117de7e722a28a06
#
_entry.id   406aabb7e0be9bc9117de7e722a28a06
#
_cell.length_a   1.000
_cell.length_b   1.000
_cell.length_c   1.000
_cell.angle_alpha   90.00
_cell.angle_beta   90.00
_cell.angle_gamma   90.00
#
_symmetry.space_group_name_H-M   'P 1'
#
loop_
_entity.id
_entity.type
_entity.pdbx_description
1 polymer ?
#
loop_
_entity_poly.entity_id
_entity_poly.type
_entity_poly.pdbx_seq_one_letter_code
_entity_poly.pdbx_strand_id
1 'polypeptide(L)'
;TDMLELAGALTEYTIFYNGPKCGASAPDHAHFQAGNKGFMPIEKDWRGQIAGKIADYGKAALWYLNDAPRATLVIESASQKDAADLFDIIYHSLDVKTGEDEPMMNVLAMYEGDRWVVFVFPREKHRPACYTAEGEANLLSSPASVDLGGVFITPVEKDFLKITAEDVAQILSEVCLSATDFHKVRQRIREKI
;
A
#
# COMPACT_ATOMS: atom_id res chain seq x y z
N THR A 1 -0.95 -3.29 15.53
CA THR A 1 -1.38 -2.45 16.67
C THR A 1 -0.59 -1.14 16.70
N ASP A 2 0.74 -1.18 16.81
CA ASP A 2 1.61 0.00 17.04
C ASP A 2 1.44 1.11 15.99
N MET A 3 1.32 0.74 14.71
CA MET A 3 1.07 1.70 13.63
C MET A 3 -0.26 2.47 13.81
N LEU A 4 -1.30 1.80 14.29
CA LEU A 4 -2.60 2.41 14.58
C LEU A 4 -2.54 3.30 15.83
N GLU A 5 -1.76 2.91 16.85
CA GLU A 5 -1.52 3.75 18.03
C GLU A 5 -0.80 5.04 17.64
N LEU A 6 0.25 4.93 16.81
CA LEU A 6 0.96 6.10 16.29
C LEU A 6 0.03 7.01 15.47
N ALA A 7 -0.78 6.45 14.57
CA ALA A 7 -1.71 7.23 13.76
C ALA A 7 -2.76 7.96 14.62
N GLY A 8 -3.25 7.31 15.69
CA GLY A 8 -4.18 7.92 16.63
C GLY A 8 -3.56 8.98 17.54
N ALA A 9 -2.27 8.83 17.88
CA ALA A 9 -1.53 9.80 18.68
C ALA A 9 -1.01 10.98 17.88
N LEU A 10 -0.65 10.75 16.60
CA LEU A 10 -0.06 11.73 15.68
C LEU A 10 -1.06 12.09 14.57
N THR A 11 -2.20 12.67 14.94
CA THR A 11 -3.34 12.89 14.04
C THR A 11 -3.04 13.80 12.84
N GLU A 12 -1.99 14.61 12.92
CA GLU A 12 -1.51 15.47 11.83
C GLU A 12 -0.61 14.75 10.82
N TYR A 13 -0.33 13.44 11.06
CA TYR A 13 0.56 12.65 10.22
C TYR A 13 -0.16 11.44 9.64
N THR A 14 0.29 11.02 8.46
CA THR A 14 0.07 9.69 7.92
C THR A 14 1.29 8.84 8.24
N ILE A 15 1.07 7.70 8.88
CA ILE A 15 2.11 6.74 9.24
C ILE A 15 2.20 5.73 8.09
N PHE A 16 3.41 5.33 7.70
CA PHE A 16 3.59 4.35 6.64
C PHE A 16 4.67 3.32 6.94
N TYR A 17 4.45 2.14 6.40
CA TYR A 17 5.33 0.98 6.49
C TYR A 17 5.67 0.46 5.11
N ASN A 18 6.94 0.14 4.92
CA ASN A 18 7.44 -0.54 3.74
C ASN A 18 8.02 -1.89 4.13
N GLY A 19 7.46 -2.96 3.60
CA GLY A 19 8.03 -4.30 3.79
C GLY A 19 9.46 -4.39 3.24
N PRO A 20 10.29 -5.34 3.70
CA PRO A 20 11.72 -5.43 3.38
C PRO A 20 12.04 -5.39 1.88
N LYS A 21 11.20 -6.01 1.06
CA LYS A 21 11.30 -6.01 -0.41
C LYS A 21 10.21 -5.15 -1.07
N CYS A 22 9.78 -4.09 -0.40
CA CYS A 22 8.73 -3.17 -0.88
C CYS A 22 9.17 -1.71 -0.83
N GLY A 23 10.43 -1.45 -1.17
CA GLY A 23 11.00 -0.10 -1.19
C GLY A 23 11.52 0.38 0.17
N ALA A 24 11.65 -0.50 1.17
CA ALA A 24 12.26 -0.14 2.45
C ALA A 24 13.71 0.32 2.25
N SER A 25 14.08 1.45 2.89
CA SER A 25 15.45 1.99 2.87
C SER A 25 16.38 1.28 3.84
N ALA A 26 15.83 0.66 4.90
CA ALA A 26 16.54 -0.15 5.88
C ALA A 26 15.78 -1.47 6.07
N PRO A 27 15.99 -2.46 5.17
CA PRO A 27 15.18 -3.69 5.14
C PRO A 27 15.53 -4.71 6.24
N ASP A 28 16.57 -4.45 7.01
CA ASP A 28 17.10 -5.30 8.07
C ASP A 28 16.35 -5.17 9.40
N HIS A 29 15.46 -4.20 9.53
CA HIS A 29 14.60 -4.03 10.71
C HIS A 29 13.27 -3.36 10.35
N ALA A 30 12.22 -3.74 11.08
CA ALA A 30 10.91 -3.09 10.94
C ALA A 30 10.94 -1.66 11.50
N HIS A 31 10.47 -0.70 10.72
CA HIS A 31 10.35 0.69 11.15
C HIS A 31 9.14 1.35 10.51
N PHE A 32 8.59 2.35 11.19
CA PHE A 32 7.56 3.22 10.65
C PHE A 32 8.17 4.56 10.27
N GLN A 33 7.58 5.17 9.25
CA GLN A 33 7.86 6.54 8.84
C GLN A 33 6.57 7.37 8.99
N ALA A 34 6.70 8.68 9.09
CA ALA A 34 5.58 9.61 9.19
C ALA A 34 5.77 10.78 8.23
N GLY A 35 4.72 11.15 7.53
CA GLY A 35 4.66 12.34 6.68
C GLY A 35 3.45 13.20 7.05
N ASN A 36 3.51 14.50 6.79
CA ASN A 36 2.38 15.39 7.04
C ASN A 36 1.13 14.88 6.29
N LYS A 37 0.01 14.79 7.00
CA LYS A 37 -1.25 14.37 6.40
C LYS A 37 -1.67 15.28 5.25
N GLY A 38 -2.23 14.70 4.21
CA GLY A 38 -2.79 15.43 3.07
C GLY A 38 -1.81 15.70 1.93
N PHE A 39 -0.56 15.18 2.01
CA PHE A 39 0.38 15.32 0.90
C PHE A 39 0.20 14.22 -0.19
N MET A 40 -0.32 13.05 0.18
CA MET A 40 -0.58 11.97 -0.77
C MET A 40 -2.01 12.06 -1.33
N PRO A 41 -2.20 12.03 -2.65
CA PRO A 41 -3.53 12.10 -3.28
C PRO A 41 -4.53 11.07 -2.75
N ILE A 42 -4.09 9.83 -2.51
CA ILE A 42 -4.97 8.76 -2.01
C ILE A 42 -5.69 9.12 -0.71
N GLU A 43 -5.08 9.93 0.16
CA GLU A 43 -5.68 10.31 1.44
C GLU A 43 -7.02 11.03 1.27
N LYS A 44 -7.19 11.77 0.17
CA LYS A 44 -8.39 12.54 -0.16
C LYS A 44 -9.31 11.82 -1.14
N ASP A 45 -8.73 11.09 -2.09
CA ASP A 45 -9.44 10.64 -3.29
C ASP A 45 -10.02 9.23 -3.16
N TRP A 46 -9.58 8.42 -2.17
CA TRP A 46 -9.90 7.01 -2.08
C TRP A 46 -11.40 6.70 -2.03
N ARG A 47 -12.21 7.56 -1.37
CA ARG A 47 -13.66 7.34 -1.28
C ARG A 47 -14.33 7.40 -2.64
N GLY A 48 -13.85 8.27 -3.54
CA GLY A 48 -14.31 8.35 -4.92
C GLY A 48 -13.86 7.18 -5.80
N GLN A 49 -12.88 6.40 -5.34
CA GLN A 49 -12.31 5.27 -6.06
C GLN A 49 -12.81 3.91 -5.54
N ILE A 50 -13.74 3.88 -4.58
CA ILE A 50 -14.29 2.63 -4.05
C ILE A 50 -14.96 1.84 -5.18
N ALA A 51 -14.45 0.63 -5.46
CA ALA A 51 -15.05 -0.32 -6.41
C ALA A 51 -16.02 -1.28 -5.74
N GLY A 52 -15.84 -1.56 -4.46
CA GLY A 52 -16.78 -2.37 -3.70
C GLY A 52 -16.35 -2.66 -2.26
N LYS A 53 -17.31 -3.12 -1.48
CA LYS A 53 -17.09 -3.61 -0.12
C LYS A 53 -16.75 -5.10 -0.16
N ILE A 54 -15.73 -5.49 0.61
CA ILE A 54 -15.38 -6.90 0.79
C ILE A 54 -16.18 -7.47 1.96
N ALA A 55 -16.16 -6.79 3.12
CA ALA A 55 -16.84 -7.22 4.34
C ALA A 55 -17.02 -6.08 5.34
N ASP A 56 -17.88 -6.31 6.34
CA ASP A 56 -17.93 -5.59 7.61
C ASP A 56 -17.38 -6.51 8.71
N TYR A 57 -16.63 -5.93 9.67
CA TYR A 57 -16.06 -6.64 10.81
C TYR A 57 -16.13 -5.76 12.06
N GLY A 58 -17.02 -6.06 12.99
CA GLY A 58 -17.27 -5.22 14.15
C GLY A 58 -17.62 -3.77 13.74
N LYS A 59 -16.80 -2.81 14.16
CA LYS A 59 -16.92 -1.40 13.76
C LYS A 59 -16.05 -1.01 12.56
N ALA A 60 -15.45 -1.99 11.91
CA ALA A 60 -14.62 -1.82 10.72
C ALA A 60 -15.35 -2.24 9.45
N ALA A 61 -15.04 -1.58 8.35
CA ALA A 61 -15.43 -1.97 7.00
C ALA A 61 -14.18 -2.11 6.14
N LEU A 62 -14.18 -3.13 5.28
CA LEU A 62 -13.11 -3.38 4.32
C LEU A 62 -13.60 -3.14 2.91
N TRP A 63 -12.88 -2.29 2.21
CA TRP A 63 -13.14 -1.88 0.84
C TRP A 63 -11.99 -2.28 -0.09
N TYR A 64 -12.24 -2.32 -1.39
CA TYR A 64 -11.19 -2.33 -2.41
C TYR A 64 -11.43 -1.21 -3.42
N LEU A 65 -10.35 -0.67 -3.98
CA LEU A 65 -10.40 0.46 -4.90
C LEU A 65 -10.35 0.01 -6.36
N ASN A 66 -10.90 0.85 -7.24
CA ASN A 66 -10.79 0.73 -8.70
C ASN A 66 -9.68 1.68 -9.17
N ASP A 67 -8.47 1.44 -8.73
CA ASP A 67 -7.30 2.26 -8.96
C ASP A 67 -6.18 1.50 -9.71
N ALA A 68 -6.59 0.59 -10.59
CA ALA A 68 -5.63 -0.14 -11.41
C ALA A 68 -4.60 0.81 -12.09
N PRO A 69 -3.33 0.42 -12.12
CA PRO A 69 -2.80 -0.92 -11.82
C PRO A 69 -2.47 -1.20 -10.33
N ARG A 70 -2.76 -0.30 -9.41
CA ARG A 70 -2.55 -0.55 -7.97
C ARG A 70 -3.63 -1.49 -7.44
N ALA A 71 -3.23 -2.51 -6.66
CA ALA A 71 -4.14 -3.35 -5.91
C ALA A 71 -4.27 -2.76 -4.50
N THR A 72 -5.38 -2.08 -4.18
CA THR A 72 -5.53 -1.36 -2.91
C THR A 72 -6.71 -1.88 -2.11
N LEU A 73 -6.44 -2.27 -0.86
CA LEU A 73 -7.43 -2.56 0.18
C LEU A 73 -7.49 -1.37 1.14
N VAL A 74 -8.70 -1.05 1.63
CA VAL A 74 -8.90 0.04 2.59
C VAL A 74 -9.72 -0.46 3.76
N ILE A 75 -9.17 -0.35 4.97
CA ILE A 75 -9.89 -0.53 6.23
C ILE A 75 -10.33 0.86 6.71
N GLU A 76 -11.60 1.02 7.03
CA GLU A 76 -12.11 2.19 7.74
C GLU A 76 -12.81 1.72 9.01
N SER A 77 -12.40 2.20 10.20
CA SER A 77 -12.92 1.72 11.46
C SER A 77 -13.02 2.81 12.53
N ALA A 78 -14.10 2.76 13.33
CA ALA A 78 -14.24 3.53 14.56
C ALA A 78 -13.63 2.81 15.79
N SER A 79 -13.04 1.61 15.61
CA SER A 79 -12.41 0.81 16.65
C SER A 79 -11.01 0.42 16.20
N GLN A 80 -9.99 0.81 16.97
CA GLN A 80 -8.60 0.43 16.71
C GLN A 80 -8.44 -1.09 16.69
N LYS A 81 -9.09 -1.78 17.66
CA LYS A 81 -9.04 -3.22 17.77
C LYS A 81 -9.59 -3.89 16.51
N ASP A 82 -10.78 -3.47 16.05
CA ASP A 82 -11.42 -4.09 14.88
C ASP A 82 -10.61 -3.79 13.59
N ALA A 83 -9.95 -2.62 13.52
CA ALA A 83 -9.02 -2.31 12.43
C ALA A 83 -7.79 -3.23 12.45
N ALA A 84 -7.23 -3.50 13.63
CA ALA A 84 -6.08 -4.38 13.80
C ALA A 84 -6.44 -5.84 13.47
N ASP A 85 -7.57 -6.33 13.97
CA ASP A 85 -8.06 -7.69 13.70
C ASP A 85 -8.30 -7.89 12.18
N LEU A 86 -8.89 -6.89 11.53
CA LEU A 86 -9.15 -6.94 10.10
C LEU A 86 -7.85 -6.87 9.26
N PHE A 87 -6.87 -6.09 9.72
CA PHE A 87 -5.53 -6.09 9.13
C PHE A 87 -4.85 -7.47 9.28
N ASP A 88 -4.99 -8.13 10.41
CA ASP A 88 -4.46 -9.48 10.64
C ASP A 88 -5.07 -10.51 9.67
N ILE A 89 -6.38 -10.42 9.43
CA ILE A 89 -7.06 -11.24 8.43
C ILE A 89 -6.49 -10.99 7.03
N ILE A 90 -6.25 -9.72 6.65
CA ILE A 90 -5.62 -9.37 5.38
C ILE A 90 -4.21 -9.97 5.31
N TYR A 91 -3.38 -9.74 6.32
CA TYR A 91 -2.01 -10.22 6.41
C TYR A 91 -1.92 -11.72 6.14
N HIS A 92 -2.74 -12.52 6.85
CA HIS A 92 -2.78 -13.97 6.71
C HIS A 92 -3.51 -14.45 5.43
N SER A 93 -4.07 -13.56 4.64
CA SER A 93 -4.66 -13.87 3.33
C SER A 93 -3.72 -13.61 2.16
N LEU A 94 -2.59 -12.95 2.43
CA LEU A 94 -1.52 -12.75 1.46
C LEU A 94 -0.55 -13.93 1.47
N ASP A 95 0.06 -14.19 0.31
CA ASP A 95 1.07 -15.24 0.19
C ASP A 95 2.44 -14.72 0.67
N VAL A 96 3.10 -15.48 1.52
CA VAL A 96 4.50 -15.26 1.90
C VAL A 96 5.39 -16.02 0.92
N LYS A 97 6.30 -15.32 0.24
CA LYS A 97 7.22 -15.95 -0.72
C LYS A 97 8.27 -16.78 0.00
N THR A 98 8.76 -17.81 -0.66
CA THR A 98 9.78 -18.69 -0.10
C THR A 98 11.03 -17.89 0.33
N GLY A 99 11.41 -18.04 1.60
CA GLY A 99 12.55 -17.34 2.19
C GLY A 99 12.25 -15.92 2.69
N GLU A 100 10.98 -15.52 2.71
CA GLU A 100 10.53 -14.26 3.32
C GLU A 100 9.84 -14.55 4.65
N ASP A 101 9.94 -13.60 5.59
CA ASP A 101 9.31 -13.68 6.92
C ASP A 101 7.89 -13.10 6.93
N GLU A 102 7.55 -12.27 5.93
CA GLU A 102 6.26 -11.60 5.82
C GLU A 102 5.78 -11.50 4.36
N PRO A 103 4.47 -11.30 4.13
CA PRO A 103 3.97 -11.03 2.79
C PRO A 103 4.45 -9.67 2.28
N MET A 104 4.71 -9.58 1.00
CA MET A 104 5.13 -8.33 0.38
C MET A 104 3.97 -7.33 0.36
N MET A 105 4.13 -6.21 1.05
CA MET A 105 3.13 -5.13 1.09
C MET A 105 3.73 -3.78 1.50
N ASN A 106 3.00 -2.72 1.17
CA ASN A 106 3.16 -1.40 1.75
C ASN A 106 1.87 -1.03 2.48
N VAL A 107 1.98 -0.25 3.55
CA VAL A 107 0.83 0.15 4.37
C VAL A 107 0.88 1.63 4.67
N LEU A 108 -0.27 2.31 4.58
CA LEU A 108 -0.47 3.66 5.11
C LEU A 108 -1.53 3.59 6.19
N ALA A 109 -1.38 4.34 7.27
CA ALA A 109 -2.42 4.49 8.28
C ALA A 109 -2.55 5.95 8.71
N MET A 110 -3.78 6.43 8.82
CA MET A 110 -4.09 7.76 9.34
C MET A 110 -5.32 7.70 10.25
N TYR A 111 -5.46 8.71 11.10
CA TYR A 111 -6.65 8.91 11.92
C TYR A 111 -7.35 10.20 11.46
N GLU A 112 -8.60 10.08 11.04
CA GLU A 112 -9.39 11.18 10.50
C GLU A 112 -10.88 10.99 10.80
N GLY A 113 -11.54 12.07 11.27
CA GLY A 113 -12.98 12.03 11.53
C GLY A 113 -13.40 10.95 12.53
N ASP A 114 -12.64 10.77 13.61
CA ASP A 114 -12.83 9.74 14.64
C ASP A 114 -12.74 8.29 14.09
N ARG A 115 -11.99 8.09 13.01
CA ARG A 115 -11.78 6.78 12.38
C ARG A 115 -10.32 6.55 12.02
N TRP A 116 -9.89 5.32 12.17
CA TRP A 116 -8.68 4.81 11.54
C TRP A 116 -8.97 4.47 10.08
N VAL A 117 -8.13 4.96 9.18
CA VAL A 117 -8.12 4.58 7.76
C VAL A 117 -6.78 3.96 7.45
N VAL A 118 -6.81 2.72 6.97
CA VAL A 118 -5.60 1.96 6.64
C VAL A 118 -5.65 1.52 5.19
N PHE A 119 -4.65 1.90 4.41
CA PHE A 119 -4.46 1.41 3.04
C PHE A 119 -3.42 0.29 3.06
N VAL A 120 -3.76 -0.82 2.43
CA VAL A 120 -2.84 -1.95 2.23
C VAL A 120 -2.66 -2.15 0.75
N PHE A 121 -1.41 -2.12 0.31
CA PHE A 121 -0.99 -2.36 -1.07
C PHE A 121 -0.23 -3.69 -1.16
N PRO A 122 -0.90 -4.79 -1.49
CA PRO A 122 -0.23 -6.07 -1.72
C PRO A 122 0.72 -5.98 -2.93
N ARG A 123 1.93 -6.54 -2.77
CA ARG A 123 2.99 -6.46 -3.77
C ARG A 123 3.30 -7.81 -4.40
N GLU A 124 3.68 -7.77 -5.68
CA GLU A 124 4.16 -8.92 -6.42
C GLU A 124 5.68 -8.95 -6.54
N LYS A 125 6.30 -7.80 -6.78
CA LYS A 125 7.74 -7.68 -6.98
C LYS A 125 8.35 -6.58 -6.13
N HIS A 126 9.63 -6.75 -5.81
CA HIS A 126 10.43 -5.71 -5.17
C HIS A 126 10.58 -4.47 -6.07
N ARG A 127 11.03 -4.68 -7.31
CA ARG A 127 11.36 -3.62 -8.27
C ARG A 127 10.85 -3.95 -9.66
N PRO A 128 10.50 -2.92 -10.46
CA PRO A 128 10.12 -3.11 -11.86
C PRO A 128 11.35 -3.44 -12.72
N ALA A 129 11.11 -3.94 -13.93
CA ALA A 129 12.18 -4.31 -14.87
C ALA A 129 13.06 -3.11 -15.26
N CYS A 130 12.50 -1.92 -15.39
CA CYS A 130 13.22 -0.70 -15.73
C CYS A 130 14.28 -0.29 -14.69
N TYR A 131 14.20 -0.77 -13.44
CA TYR A 131 15.18 -0.45 -12.39
C TYR A 131 16.59 -0.93 -12.74
N THR A 132 16.71 -2.10 -13.36
CA THR A 132 17.98 -2.73 -13.75
C THR A 132 18.24 -2.69 -15.26
N ALA A 133 17.37 -2.05 -16.03
CA ALA A 133 17.56 -1.90 -17.46
C ALA A 133 18.79 -1.02 -17.77
N GLU A 134 19.31 -1.14 -18.99
CA GLU A 134 20.45 -0.35 -19.45
C GLU A 134 20.02 0.79 -20.39
N GLY A 135 20.86 1.81 -20.48
CA GLY A 135 20.65 2.94 -21.40
C GLY A 135 19.37 3.72 -21.14
N GLU A 136 18.67 4.07 -22.21
CA GLU A 136 17.46 4.87 -22.17
C GLU A 136 16.26 4.16 -21.51
N ALA A 137 16.25 2.82 -21.49
CA ALA A 137 15.20 2.05 -20.83
C ALA A 137 15.33 2.06 -19.30
N ASN A 138 16.45 2.54 -18.76
CA ASN A 138 16.66 2.61 -17.32
C ASN A 138 15.84 3.75 -16.69
N LEU A 139 15.04 3.40 -15.70
CA LEU A 139 14.36 4.29 -14.77
C LEU A 139 14.67 3.82 -13.35
N LEU A 140 15.39 4.64 -12.58
CA LEU A 140 15.78 4.31 -11.21
C LEU A 140 14.60 4.53 -10.26
N SER A 141 13.59 3.65 -10.36
CA SER A 141 12.39 3.69 -9.54
C SER A 141 12.24 2.42 -8.73
N SER A 142 12.10 2.54 -7.42
CA SER A 142 11.81 1.44 -6.49
C SER A 142 10.58 1.81 -5.66
N PRO A 143 9.35 1.66 -6.21
CA PRO A 143 8.15 2.18 -5.57
C PRO A 143 7.96 1.68 -4.14
N ALA A 144 7.61 2.62 -3.25
CA ALA A 144 7.31 2.40 -1.85
C ALA A 144 5.91 2.94 -1.51
N SER A 145 5.54 3.01 -0.24
CA SER A 145 4.21 3.46 0.20
C SER A 145 3.85 4.86 -0.30
N VAL A 146 4.82 5.79 -0.39
CA VAL A 146 4.60 7.17 -0.86
C VAL A 146 4.23 7.19 -2.35
N ASP A 147 4.94 6.38 -3.17
CA ASP A 147 4.64 6.24 -4.60
C ASP A 147 3.25 5.64 -4.81
N LEU A 148 2.93 4.60 -4.03
CA LEU A 148 1.60 3.96 -4.05
C LEU A 148 0.51 4.89 -3.50
N GLY A 149 0.86 5.82 -2.63
CA GLY A 149 0.00 6.90 -2.15
C GLY A 149 -0.29 7.99 -3.19
N GLY A 150 0.43 7.96 -4.32
CA GLY A 150 0.22 8.85 -5.45
C GLY A 150 1.24 9.98 -5.58
N VAL A 151 2.35 9.95 -4.84
CA VAL A 151 3.50 10.86 -5.00
C VAL A 151 4.69 10.05 -5.51
N PHE A 152 4.81 9.96 -6.82
CA PHE A 152 5.84 9.14 -7.46
C PHE A 152 7.21 9.82 -7.41
N ILE A 153 8.21 9.13 -6.83
CA ILE A 153 9.54 9.68 -6.58
C ILE A 153 10.51 9.24 -7.67
N THR A 154 11.12 10.20 -8.33
CA THR A 154 12.20 10.02 -9.31
C THR A 154 13.47 10.68 -8.76
N PRO A 155 14.40 9.92 -8.15
CA PRO A 155 15.54 10.50 -7.45
C PRO A 155 16.63 11.04 -8.38
N VAL A 156 16.53 10.76 -9.69
CA VAL A 156 17.50 11.17 -10.70
C VAL A 156 16.86 12.10 -11.70
N GLU A 157 17.48 13.27 -11.94
CA GLU A 157 16.96 14.32 -12.81
C GLU A 157 16.61 13.82 -14.22
N LYS A 158 17.48 12.98 -14.83
CA LYS A 158 17.22 12.40 -16.15
C LYS A 158 15.92 11.63 -16.21
N ASP A 159 15.56 10.92 -15.12
CA ASP A 159 14.36 10.11 -15.04
C ASP A 159 13.13 11.00 -14.80
N PHE A 160 13.28 12.04 -13.98
CA PHE A 160 12.23 13.03 -13.76
C PHE A 160 11.82 13.74 -15.06
N LEU A 161 12.77 14.06 -15.92
CA LEU A 161 12.52 14.77 -17.18
C LEU A 161 11.89 13.89 -18.26
N LYS A 162 12.06 12.56 -18.19
CA LYS A 162 11.59 11.66 -19.26
C LYS A 162 10.40 10.79 -18.88
N ILE A 163 10.14 10.58 -17.59
CA ILE A 163 9.09 9.65 -17.14
C ILE A 163 7.72 10.10 -17.62
N THR A 164 6.94 9.16 -18.09
CA THR A 164 5.57 9.38 -18.56
C THR A 164 4.54 8.72 -17.64
N ALA A 165 3.26 9.06 -17.82
CA ALA A 165 2.16 8.40 -17.10
C ALA A 165 2.09 6.89 -17.43
N GLU A 166 2.42 6.52 -18.67
CA GLU A 166 2.48 5.14 -19.13
C GLU A 166 3.60 4.36 -18.43
N ASP A 167 4.77 4.98 -18.25
CA ASP A 167 5.88 4.37 -17.50
C ASP A 167 5.48 4.12 -16.05
N VAL A 168 4.84 5.10 -15.40
CA VAL A 168 4.34 4.95 -14.02
C VAL A 168 3.31 3.81 -13.95
N ALA A 169 2.35 3.76 -14.88
CA ALA A 169 1.34 2.70 -14.93
C ALA A 169 1.98 1.33 -15.13
N GLN A 170 2.98 1.19 -16.00
CA GLN A 170 3.73 -0.04 -16.21
C GLN A 170 4.48 -0.45 -14.94
N ILE A 171 5.24 0.46 -14.34
CA ILE A 171 5.98 0.23 -13.09
C ILE A 171 5.05 -0.29 -11.99
N LEU A 172 3.91 0.37 -11.78
CA LEU A 172 2.94 -0.05 -10.77
C LEU A 172 2.32 -1.40 -11.11
N SER A 173 2.02 -1.68 -12.38
CA SER A 173 1.48 -2.98 -12.81
C SER A 173 2.45 -4.15 -12.58
N GLU A 174 3.76 -3.88 -12.65
CA GLU A 174 4.77 -4.91 -12.39
C GLU A 174 4.97 -5.20 -10.90
N VAL A 175 4.87 -4.18 -10.06
CA VAL A 175 5.21 -4.32 -8.63
C VAL A 175 4.00 -4.64 -7.75
N CYS A 176 2.78 -4.34 -8.18
CA CYS A 176 1.54 -4.67 -7.48
C CYS A 176 0.99 -6.04 -7.92
N LEU A 177 0.08 -6.61 -7.14
CA LEU A 177 -0.62 -7.83 -7.54
C LEU A 177 -1.42 -7.64 -8.83
N SER A 178 -1.44 -8.66 -9.67
CA SER A 178 -2.33 -8.72 -10.82
C SER A 178 -3.81 -8.65 -10.38
N ALA A 179 -4.70 -8.22 -11.28
CA ALA A 179 -6.14 -8.20 -10.99
C ALA A 179 -6.67 -9.59 -10.60
N THR A 180 -6.14 -10.66 -11.21
CA THR A 180 -6.50 -12.05 -10.92
C THR A 180 -6.06 -12.45 -9.52
N ASP A 181 -4.83 -12.17 -9.13
CA ASP A 181 -4.31 -12.56 -7.82
C ASP A 181 -4.92 -11.69 -6.71
N PHE A 182 -5.15 -10.42 -6.98
CA PHE A 182 -5.90 -9.55 -6.09
C PHE A 182 -7.34 -10.02 -5.87
N HIS A 183 -7.99 -10.56 -6.91
CA HIS A 183 -9.31 -11.19 -6.76
C HIS A 183 -9.26 -12.41 -5.83
N LYS A 184 -8.26 -13.29 -5.97
CA LYS A 184 -8.06 -14.46 -5.08
C LYS A 184 -7.84 -14.04 -3.62
N VAL A 185 -7.03 -12.98 -3.40
CA VAL A 185 -6.81 -12.43 -2.05
C VAL A 185 -8.13 -11.97 -1.44
N ARG A 186 -8.95 -11.22 -2.19
CA ARG A 186 -10.28 -10.77 -1.71
C ARG A 186 -11.23 -11.93 -1.40
N GLN A 187 -11.16 -13.05 -2.14
CA GLN A 187 -11.93 -14.24 -1.83
C GLN A 187 -11.46 -14.88 -0.52
N ARG A 188 -10.14 -15.10 -0.35
CA ARG A 188 -9.56 -15.63 0.89
C ARG A 188 -9.91 -14.81 2.12
N ILE A 189 -9.92 -13.47 2.00
CA ILE A 189 -10.35 -12.59 3.08
C ILE A 189 -11.81 -12.84 3.47
N ARG A 190 -12.73 -12.94 2.48
CA ARG A 190 -14.15 -13.23 2.74
C ARG A 190 -14.41 -14.57 3.43
N GLU A 191 -13.56 -15.56 3.15
CA GLU A 191 -13.66 -16.90 3.74
C GLU A 191 -13.19 -16.94 5.20
N LYS A 192 -12.46 -15.92 5.65
CA LYS A 192 -11.91 -15.82 7.01
C LYS A 192 -12.73 -14.90 7.94
N ILE A 193 -13.64 -14.12 7.39
CA ILE A 193 -14.57 -13.26 8.14
C ILE A 193 -15.88 -13.96 8.39
#